data_17931db84dd27cbb3cfae7d5599a31bb
#
_entry.id   17931db84dd27cbb3cfae7d5599a31bb
#
_cell.length_a   1.000
_cell.length_b   1.000
_cell.length_c   1.000
_cell.angle_alpha   90.00
_cell.angle_beta   90.00
_cell.angle_gamma   90.00
#
_symmetry.space_group_name_H-M   'P 1'
#
loop_
_entity.id
_entity.type
_entity.pdbx_description
1 polymer ?
#
loop_
_entity_poly.entity_id
_entity_poly.type
_entity_poly.pdbx_seq_one_letter_code
_entity_poly.pdbx_strand_id
1 'polypeptide(L)'
;MKPAPKTEFVFENKEVFKRHWFRHVSRIFITLIIIALNVCMVMGGIDRYRRGGAMPFQVEFFSYMFLVFIDVTMLIPMMLEANEVIVTPEYLTLKLLYFKKKLAWSQISEFKRWNYLVYTGIKSGRCFYLINRREIKGFDKLAKIITERVPLIEKNS
;
A
#
# COMPACT_ATOMS: atom_id res chain seq x y z
N MET A 1 -11.35 -17.86 35.68
CA MET A 1 -12.02 -17.01 34.69
C MET A 1 -12.20 -17.80 33.40
N LYS A 2 -13.42 -18.13 33.01
CA LYS A 2 -13.69 -18.77 31.72
C LYS A 2 -13.52 -17.72 30.60
N PRO A 3 -12.81 -18.01 29.51
CA PRO A 3 -12.74 -17.12 28.37
C PRO A 3 -14.15 -16.96 27.78
N ALA A 4 -14.53 -15.72 27.48
CA ALA A 4 -15.79 -15.40 26.83
C ALA A 4 -15.91 -16.16 25.50
N PRO A 5 -17.12 -16.63 25.15
CA PRO A 5 -17.32 -17.35 23.89
C PRO A 5 -16.97 -16.41 22.73
N LYS A 6 -15.99 -16.82 21.90
CA LYS A 6 -15.74 -16.19 20.62
C LYS A 6 -17.01 -16.32 19.79
N THR A 7 -17.74 -15.24 19.62
CA THR A 7 -18.84 -15.17 18.66
C THR A 7 -18.23 -15.47 17.29
N GLU A 8 -18.39 -16.70 16.83
CA GLU A 8 -18.09 -17.07 15.45
C GLU A 8 -19.03 -16.27 14.54
N PHE A 9 -18.53 -15.16 14.03
CA PHE A 9 -19.15 -14.51 12.89
C PHE A 9 -18.96 -15.43 11.68
N VAL A 10 -19.94 -16.27 11.43
CA VAL A 10 -20.01 -17.11 10.21
C VAL A 10 -20.28 -16.18 9.04
N PHE A 11 -19.22 -15.74 8.36
CA PHE A 11 -19.32 -15.05 7.10
C PHE A 11 -19.66 -16.09 6.01
N GLU A 12 -20.93 -16.25 5.71
CA GLU A 12 -21.39 -17.06 4.59
C GLU A 12 -21.05 -16.43 3.22
N ASN A 13 -20.78 -15.12 3.17
CA ASN A 13 -20.66 -14.38 1.94
C ASN A 13 -19.34 -13.60 1.82
N LYS A 14 -18.87 -13.52 0.58
CA LYS A 14 -17.75 -12.67 0.15
C LYS A 14 -18.10 -11.20 0.37
N GLU A 15 -17.33 -10.50 1.20
CA GLU A 15 -17.44 -9.06 1.37
C GLU A 15 -16.36 -8.32 0.58
N VAL A 16 -16.74 -7.20 -0.02
CA VAL A 16 -15.87 -6.41 -0.88
C VAL A 16 -15.83 -4.97 -0.41
N PHE A 17 -14.65 -4.52 -0.04
CA PHE A 17 -14.36 -3.16 0.40
C PHE A 17 -13.56 -2.44 -0.69
N LYS A 18 -14.15 -1.38 -1.27
CA LYS A 18 -13.56 -0.68 -2.41
C LYS A 18 -13.22 0.76 -2.06
N ARG A 19 -12.16 1.23 -2.70
CA ARG A 19 -11.82 2.64 -2.73
C ARG A 19 -12.77 3.39 -3.69
N HIS A 20 -12.90 4.71 -3.51
CA HIS A 20 -13.57 5.58 -4.47
C HIS A 20 -12.86 5.50 -5.84
N TRP A 21 -13.61 5.28 -6.92
CA TRP A 21 -13.09 5.11 -8.27
C TRP A 21 -12.21 6.27 -8.73
N PHE A 22 -12.62 7.52 -8.42
CA PHE A 22 -11.88 8.73 -8.78
C PHE A 22 -10.45 8.73 -8.21
N ARG A 23 -10.28 8.31 -6.95
CA ARG A 23 -8.95 8.21 -6.31
C ARG A 23 -8.10 7.09 -6.90
N HIS A 24 -8.73 6.03 -7.39
CA HIS A 24 -8.02 4.98 -8.11
C HIS A 24 -7.46 5.51 -9.44
N VAL A 25 -8.25 6.23 -10.22
CA VAL A 25 -7.83 6.85 -11.48
C VAL A 25 -6.72 7.87 -11.25
N SER A 26 -6.87 8.77 -10.26
CA SER A 26 -5.84 9.77 -9.96
C SER A 26 -4.51 9.14 -9.57
N ARG A 27 -4.51 8.02 -8.85
CA ARG A 27 -3.28 7.29 -8.51
C ARG A 27 -2.59 6.71 -9.72
N ILE A 28 -3.33 6.11 -10.65
CA ILE A 28 -2.77 5.62 -11.91
C ILE A 28 -2.07 6.78 -12.62
N PHE A 29 -2.74 7.92 -12.71
CA PHE A 29 -2.21 9.10 -13.39
C PHE A 29 -0.93 9.64 -12.72
N ILE A 30 -0.94 9.80 -11.40
CA ILE A 30 0.24 10.22 -10.62
C ILE A 30 1.40 9.23 -10.80
N THR A 31 1.12 7.93 -10.73
CA THR A 31 2.16 6.90 -10.93
C THR A 31 2.78 6.99 -12.33
N LEU A 32 1.97 7.19 -13.37
CA LEU A 32 2.47 7.38 -14.73
C LEU A 32 3.34 8.64 -14.85
N ILE A 33 2.95 9.74 -14.21
CA ILE A 33 3.76 10.96 -14.17
C ILE A 33 5.11 10.70 -13.50
N ILE A 34 5.13 10.04 -12.35
CA ILE A 34 6.39 9.73 -11.64
C ILE A 34 7.29 8.84 -12.51
N ILE A 35 6.73 7.81 -13.14
CA ILE A 35 7.48 6.95 -14.05
C ILE A 35 8.03 7.75 -15.24
N ALA A 36 7.22 8.62 -15.84
CA ALA A 36 7.66 9.47 -16.94
C ALA A 36 8.80 10.41 -16.53
N LEU A 37 8.72 11.02 -15.33
CA LEU A 37 9.79 11.85 -14.78
C LEU A 37 11.09 11.06 -14.61
N ASN A 38 11.02 9.85 -14.07
CA ASN A 38 12.18 8.97 -13.93
C ASN A 38 12.81 8.65 -15.30
N VAL A 39 11.99 8.27 -16.28
CA VAL A 39 12.46 7.99 -17.65
C VAL A 39 13.10 9.23 -18.29
N CYS A 40 12.47 10.41 -18.20
CA CYS A 40 13.00 11.66 -18.74
C CYS A 40 14.34 12.04 -18.11
N MET A 41 14.49 11.85 -16.80
CA MET A 41 15.75 12.14 -16.10
C MET A 41 16.89 11.21 -16.54
N VAL A 42 16.60 9.91 -16.64
CA VAL A 42 17.59 8.92 -17.11
C VAL A 42 17.99 9.20 -18.56
N MET A 43 17.02 9.41 -19.43
CA MET A 43 17.28 9.70 -20.85
C MET A 43 18.04 11.03 -21.05
N GLY A 44 17.64 12.07 -20.29
CA GLY A 44 18.33 13.35 -20.30
C GLY A 44 19.78 13.27 -19.77
N GLY A 45 20.05 12.42 -18.79
CA GLY A 45 21.40 12.12 -18.31
C GLY A 45 22.25 11.43 -19.39
N ILE A 46 21.71 10.42 -20.04
CA ILE A 46 22.40 9.69 -21.13
C ILE A 46 22.69 10.61 -22.32
N ASP A 47 21.73 11.43 -22.73
CA ASP A 47 21.90 12.34 -23.87
C ASP A 47 22.98 13.41 -23.60
N ARG A 48 23.00 13.96 -22.38
CA ARG A 48 24.05 14.89 -21.94
C ARG A 48 25.43 14.24 -21.94
N TYR A 49 25.54 13.05 -21.39
CA TYR A 49 26.80 12.31 -21.40
C TYR A 49 27.32 12.12 -22.82
N ARG A 50 26.45 11.75 -23.76
CA ARG A 50 26.81 11.56 -25.18
C ARG A 50 27.28 12.85 -25.87
N ARG A 51 26.74 14.01 -25.46
CA ARG A 51 27.13 15.32 -26.03
C ARG A 51 28.34 15.95 -25.34
N GLY A 52 28.94 15.25 -24.40
CA GLY A 52 30.10 15.79 -23.63
C GLY A 52 29.74 16.96 -22.71
N GLY A 53 28.43 17.18 -22.45
CA GLY A 53 27.97 18.23 -21.54
C GLY A 53 28.02 17.74 -20.09
N ALA A 54 28.75 18.44 -19.21
CA ALA A 54 28.74 18.18 -17.78
C ALA A 54 27.81 19.15 -17.07
N MET A 55 26.90 18.66 -16.26
CA MET A 55 26.25 19.48 -15.23
C MET A 55 27.18 19.59 -14.01
N PRO A 56 27.10 20.69 -13.23
CA PRO A 56 27.71 20.71 -11.92
C PRO A 56 27.26 19.49 -11.11
N PHE A 57 28.21 18.76 -10.55
CA PHE A 57 27.96 17.53 -9.78
C PHE A 57 26.85 17.70 -8.73
N GLN A 58 26.79 18.85 -8.08
CA GLN A 58 25.79 19.15 -7.06
C GLN A 58 24.37 19.13 -7.64
N VAL A 59 24.16 19.73 -8.82
CA VAL A 59 22.83 19.79 -9.45
C VAL A 59 22.36 18.38 -9.85
N GLU A 60 23.26 17.59 -10.41
CA GLU A 60 22.97 16.21 -10.79
C GLU A 60 22.66 15.35 -9.56
N PHE A 61 23.50 15.42 -8.53
CA PHE A 61 23.31 14.70 -7.27
C PHE A 61 21.97 15.03 -6.62
N PHE A 62 21.64 16.32 -6.45
CA PHE A 62 20.37 16.73 -5.84
C PHE A 62 19.16 16.31 -6.69
N SER A 63 19.28 16.32 -8.01
CA SER A 63 18.19 15.87 -8.90
C SER A 63 17.89 14.38 -8.73
N TYR A 64 18.91 13.52 -8.67
CA TYR A 64 18.72 12.08 -8.42
C TYR A 64 18.24 11.81 -7.00
N MET A 65 18.77 12.51 -5.99
CA MET A 65 18.30 12.39 -4.62
C MET A 65 16.82 12.74 -4.48
N PHE A 66 16.38 13.79 -5.19
CA PHE A 66 14.97 14.20 -5.21
C PHE A 66 14.07 13.13 -5.86
N LEU A 67 14.50 12.50 -6.95
CA LEU A 67 13.76 11.40 -7.55
C LEU A 67 13.65 10.20 -6.60
N VAL A 68 14.77 9.78 -6.01
CA VAL A 68 14.78 8.70 -5.02
C VAL A 68 13.83 9.02 -3.86
N PHE A 69 13.81 10.25 -3.40
CA PHE A 69 12.90 10.70 -2.35
C PHE A 69 11.43 10.56 -2.79
N ILE A 70 11.07 10.99 -4.01
CA ILE A 70 9.71 10.83 -4.56
C ILE A 70 9.35 9.35 -4.69
N ASP A 71 10.25 8.52 -5.21
CA ASP A 71 10.01 7.10 -5.39
C ASP A 71 9.76 6.39 -4.06
N VAL A 72 10.58 6.66 -3.06
CA VAL A 72 10.45 6.04 -1.73
C VAL A 72 9.21 6.55 -0.99
N THR A 73 8.89 7.84 -1.08
CA THR A 73 7.80 8.44 -0.30
C THR A 73 6.44 8.35 -0.97
N MET A 74 6.39 8.28 -2.30
CA MET A 74 5.14 8.26 -3.06
C MET A 74 4.95 6.97 -3.86
N LEU A 75 5.90 6.59 -4.72
CA LEU A 75 5.71 5.46 -5.64
C LEU A 75 5.59 4.13 -4.89
N ILE A 76 6.51 3.83 -3.97
CA ILE A 76 6.49 2.58 -3.19
C ILE A 76 5.20 2.44 -2.37
N PRO A 77 4.77 3.43 -1.56
CA PRO A 77 3.48 3.35 -0.87
C PRO A 77 2.30 3.16 -1.81
N MET A 78 2.27 3.85 -2.95
CA MET A 78 1.20 3.68 -3.95
C MET A 78 1.15 2.26 -4.52
N MET A 79 2.29 1.61 -4.71
CA MET A 79 2.33 0.23 -5.20
C MET A 79 1.87 -0.80 -4.17
N LEU A 80 2.17 -0.55 -2.89
CA LEU A 80 1.85 -1.46 -1.79
C LEU A 80 0.44 -1.26 -1.21
N GLU A 81 -0.22 -0.17 -1.55
CA GLU A 81 -1.53 0.17 -1.02
C GLU A 81 -2.66 -0.51 -1.77
N ALA A 82 -3.55 -1.18 -1.01
CA ALA A 82 -4.71 -1.86 -1.56
C ALA A 82 -5.79 -0.88 -2.04
N ASN A 83 -6.29 -1.09 -3.26
CA ASN A 83 -7.42 -0.36 -3.84
C ASN A 83 -8.76 -1.04 -3.53
N GLU A 84 -8.73 -2.35 -3.39
CA GLU A 84 -9.89 -3.15 -3.05
C GLU A 84 -9.44 -4.29 -2.13
N VAL A 85 -10.22 -4.53 -1.09
CA VAL A 85 -10.01 -5.64 -0.15
C VAL A 85 -11.21 -6.55 -0.22
N ILE A 86 -10.99 -7.81 -0.54
CA ILE A 86 -12.02 -8.84 -0.60
C ILE A 86 -11.79 -9.81 0.55
N VAL A 87 -12.77 -9.92 1.41
CA VAL A 87 -12.76 -10.81 2.56
C VAL A 87 -13.61 -12.05 2.26
N THR A 88 -13.05 -13.21 2.52
CA THR A 88 -13.76 -14.50 2.47
C THR A 88 -13.48 -15.28 3.75
N PRO A 89 -14.24 -16.34 4.05
CA PRO A 89 -13.96 -17.18 5.22
C PRO A 89 -12.55 -17.74 5.27
N GLU A 90 -11.97 -18.07 4.12
CA GLU A 90 -10.68 -18.75 4.01
C GLU A 90 -9.48 -17.82 3.77
N TYR A 91 -9.71 -16.68 3.11
CA TYR A 91 -8.62 -15.80 2.67
C TYR A 91 -9.01 -14.34 2.57
N LEU A 92 -8.01 -13.50 2.61
CA LEU A 92 -8.05 -12.08 2.32
C LEU A 92 -7.42 -11.84 0.95
N THR A 93 -8.12 -11.14 0.05
CA THR A 93 -7.55 -10.75 -1.23
C THR A 93 -7.35 -9.25 -1.27
N LEU A 94 -6.12 -8.82 -1.49
CA LEU A 94 -5.74 -7.43 -1.70
C LEU A 94 -5.57 -7.19 -3.20
N LYS A 95 -6.35 -6.28 -3.78
CA LYS A 95 -6.10 -5.77 -5.14
C LYS A 95 -5.31 -4.48 -5.00
N LEU A 96 -4.05 -4.54 -5.36
CA LEU A 96 -3.15 -3.41 -5.42
C LEU A 96 -3.29 -2.70 -6.78
N LEU A 97 -2.44 -1.72 -7.08
CA LEU A 97 -2.58 -0.95 -8.31
C LEU A 97 -2.39 -1.82 -9.57
N TYR A 98 -1.37 -2.70 -9.56
CA TYR A 98 -0.98 -3.50 -10.73
C TYR A 98 -1.14 -5.00 -10.55
N PHE A 99 -1.31 -5.47 -9.33
CA PHE A 99 -1.39 -6.89 -9.04
C PHE A 99 -2.41 -7.21 -7.95
N LYS A 100 -2.76 -8.49 -7.89
CA LYS A 100 -3.70 -9.04 -6.92
C LYS A 100 -2.96 -10.04 -6.04
N LYS A 101 -3.09 -9.90 -4.73
CA LYS A 101 -2.51 -10.84 -3.77
C LYS A 101 -3.59 -11.50 -2.95
N LYS A 102 -3.59 -12.84 -2.95
CA LYS A 102 -4.47 -13.66 -2.12
C LYS A 102 -3.65 -14.15 -0.93
N LEU A 103 -4.14 -13.92 0.28
CA LEU A 103 -3.50 -14.26 1.55
C LEU A 103 -4.44 -15.16 2.35
N ALA A 104 -4.03 -16.38 2.67
CA ALA A 104 -4.74 -17.16 3.67
C ALA A 104 -4.64 -16.48 5.03
N TRP A 105 -5.65 -16.60 5.88
CA TRP A 105 -5.64 -15.97 7.21
C TRP A 105 -4.44 -16.39 8.05
N SER A 106 -3.99 -17.65 7.92
CA SER A 106 -2.80 -18.18 8.58
C SER A 106 -1.48 -17.52 8.10
N GLN A 107 -1.47 -16.91 6.93
CA GLN A 107 -0.30 -16.22 6.38
C GLN A 107 -0.18 -14.78 6.86
N ILE A 108 -1.22 -14.24 7.49
CA ILE A 108 -1.22 -12.88 8.02
C ILE A 108 -0.65 -12.92 9.44
N SER A 109 0.56 -12.44 9.59
CA SER A 109 1.26 -12.45 10.87
C SER A 109 0.93 -11.26 11.75
N GLU A 110 0.53 -10.13 11.15
CA GLU A 110 0.33 -8.88 11.89
C GLU A 110 -0.66 -7.97 11.16
N PHE A 111 -1.57 -7.37 11.93
CA PHE A 111 -2.40 -6.26 11.51
C PHE A 111 -2.07 -5.05 12.38
N LYS A 112 -1.41 -4.03 11.78
CA LYS A 112 -0.84 -2.91 12.51
C LYS A 112 -1.52 -1.61 12.17
N ARG A 113 -1.98 -0.92 13.21
CA ARG A 113 -2.54 0.42 13.10
C ARG A 113 -1.52 1.44 13.62
N TRP A 114 -1.25 2.48 12.82
CA TRP A 114 -0.43 3.62 13.26
C TRP A 114 -1.34 4.80 13.58
N ASN A 115 -1.23 5.35 14.78
CA ASN A 115 -2.10 6.43 15.22
C ASN A 115 -1.93 7.71 14.42
N TYR A 116 -0.71 8.00 13.97
CA TYR A 116 -0.37 9.22 13.22
C TYR A 116 -0.53 9.08 11.71
N LEU A 117 -0.64 7.87 11.17
CA LEU A 117 -0.76 7.64 9.74
C LEU A 117 -2.19 7.25 9.39
N VAL A 118 -2.64 7.69 8.22
CA VAL A 118 -3.93 7.27 7.65
C VAL A 118 -3.93 5.82 7.16
N TYR A 119 -2.79 5.16 7.28
CA TYR A 119 -2.58 3.80 6.84
C TYR A 119 -2.70 2.79 7.98
N THR A 120 -3.14 1.60 7.61
CA THR A 120 -3.06 0.39 8.41
C THR A 120 -2.31 -0.65 7.60
N GLY A 121 -1.41 -1.38 8.23
CA GLY A 121 -0.56 -2.36 7.57
C GLY A 121 -1.00 -3.80 7.81
N ILE A 122 -0.91 -4.62 6.79
CA ILE A 122 -1.04 -6.07 6.86
C ILE A 122 0.32 -6.67 6.53
N LYS A 123 0.89 -7.43 7.46
CA LYS A 123 2.15 -8.13 7.26
C LYS A 123 1.87 -9.59 6.93
N SER A 124 2.49 -10.07 5.86
CA SER A 124 2.45 -11.47 5.46
C SER A 124 3.85 -11.91 5.03
N GLY A 125 4.49 -12.74 5.85
CA GLY A 125 5.88 -13.10 5.68
C GLY A 125 6.80 -11.87 5.72
N ARG A 126 7.57 -11.65 4.63
CA ARG A 126 8.45 -10.48 4.47
C ARG A 126 7.76 -9.27 3.83
N CYS A 127 6.55 -9.46 3.30
CA CYS A 127 5.82 -8.41 2.60
C CYS A 127 4.91 -7.63 3.55
N PHE A 128 4.79 -6.34 3.27
CA PHE A 128 3.94 -5.43 4.01
C PHE A 128 2.99 -4.72 3.04
N TYR A 129 1.69 -4.77 3.31
CA TYR A 129 0.66 -4.17 2.48
C TYR A 129 -0.04 -3.07 3.26
N LEU A 130 -0.41 -1.98 2.57
CA LEU A 130 -1.02 -0.81 3.16
C LEU A 130 -2.51 -0.74 2.81
N ILE A 131 -3.32 -0.34 3.78
CA ILE A 131 -4.74 -0.02 3.60
C ILE A 131 -4.96 1.40 4.09
N ASN A 132 -5.45 2.28 3.23
CA ASN A 132 -5.79 3.65 3.60
C ASN A 132 -7.17 3.68 4.25
N ARG A 133 -7.20 4.02 5.55
CA ARG A 133 -8.42 4.03 6.37
C ARG A 133 -9.48 5.01 5.88
N ARG A 134 -9.05 6.16 5.32
CA ARG A 134 -9.96 7.23 4.87
C ARG A 134 -10.55 6.98 3.49
N GLU A 135 -9.93 6.10 2.72
CA GLU A 135 -10.27 5.91 1.32
C GLU A 135 -11.04 4.62 1.04
N ILE A 136 -10.89 3.61 1.90
CA ILE A 136 -11.66 2.37 1.80
C ILE A 136 -13.02 2.56 2.48
N LYS A 137 -14.09 2.39 1.71
CA LYS A 137 -15.46 2.44 2.26
C LYS A 137 -15.70 1.28 3.23
N GLY A 138 -16.23 1.60 4.41
CA GLY A 138 -16.51 0.59 5.44
C GLY A 138 -15.27 0.05 6.14
N PHE A 139 -14.19 0.84 6.22
CA PHE A 139 -12.93 0.43 6.84
C PHE A 139 -13.10 -0.11 8.27
N ASP A 140 -13.97 0.49 9.10
CA ASP A 140 -14.17 0.04 10.49
C ASP A 140 -14.72 -1.38 10.55
N LYS A 141 -15.65 -1.73 9.64
CA LYS A 141 -16.16 -3.09 9.50
C LYS A 141 -15.05 -4.04 9.05
N LEU A 142 -14.26 -3.62 8.05
CA LEU A 142 -13.10 -4.39 7.58
C LEU A 142 -12.09 -4.62 8.70
N ALA A 143 -11.75 -3.58 9.44
CA ALA A 143 -10.81 -3.66 10.55
C ALA A 143 -11.31 -4.63 11.64
N LYS A 144 -12.59 -4.58 12.00
CA LYS A 144 -13.21 -5.51 12.94
C LYS A 144 -13.06 -6.96 12.48
N ILE A 145 -13.39 -7.25 11.22
CA ILE A 145 -13.27 -8.60 10.64
C ILE A 145 -11.81 -9.11 10.70
N ILE A 146 -10.85 -8.24 10.35
CA ILE A 146 -9.44 -8.63 10.38
C ILE A 146 -8.97 -8.86 11.81
N THR A 147 -9.35 -7.99 12.75
CA THR A 147 -8.92 -8.07 14.16
C THR A 147 -9.46 -9.30 14.89
N GLU A 148 -10.65 -9.76 14.51
CA GLU A 148 -11.22 -11.00 15.05
C GLU A 148 -10.42 -12.25 14.65
N ARG A 149 -9.66 -12.18 13.56
CA ARG A 149 -8.88 -13.28 13.00
C ARG A 149 -7.37 -13.14 13.15
N VAL A 150 -6.90 -11.93 13.28
CA VAL A 150 -5.47 -11.60 13.36
C VAL A 150 -5.27 -10.61 14.52
N PRO A 151 -4.32 -10.85 15.43
CA PRO A 151 -4.08 -9.94 16.55
C PRO A 151 -3.71 -8.53 16.06
N LEU A 152 -4.43 -7.52 16.58
CA LEU A 152 -4.13 -6.12 16.31
C LEU A 152 -2.95 -5.68 17.17
N ILE A 153 -1.90 -5.17 16.53
CA ILE A 153 -0.79 -4.55 17.23
C ILE A 153 -0.97 -3.02 17.15
N GLU A 154 -1.46 -2.42 18.21
CA GLU A 154 -1.45 -0.98 18.38
C GLU A 154 -0.10 -0.53 18.92
N LYS A 155 0.65 0.23 18.14
CA LYS A 155 1.85 0.89 18.64
C LYS A 155 1.43 2.25 19.21
N ASN A 156 1.26 2.28 20.52
CA ASN A 156 1.28 3.52 21.29
C ASN A 156 2.74 3.97 21.36
N SER A 157 3.09 5.00 20.64
CA SER A 157 4.35 5.74 20.81
C SER A 157 4.03 7.18 21.06
#